data_490d6dee8816507e728c0fe2d65459d2
#
_entry.id   490d6dee8816507e728c0fe2d65459d2
#
_cell.length_a   1.000
_cell.length_b   1.000
_cell.length_c   1.000
_cell.angle_alpha   90.00
_cell.angle_beta   90.00
_cell.angle_gamma   90.00
#
_symmetry.space_group_name_H-M   'P 1'
#
loop_
_entity.id
_entity.type
_entity.pdbx_description
1 polymer ?
#
loop_
_entity_poly.entity_id
_entity_poly.type
_entity_poly.pdbx_seq_one_letter_code
_entity_poly.pdbx_strand_id
1 'polypeptide(L)'
;MINKKNLTKKAHAHIEIILSATIFIASLIFIFMIINPFAKTEQEISIINRIESAILNNISEEVTTFSVIMNLSNDCYFIENSITNPNGGKFLEINKTDKNYLIYFSENLNDAHPLCDASCPIDNYTLIDNSKTKIYIYENIENLKQEYDNNYDLLKNNLKLNNDFSFNFTDLNKISNTELSASKDIPPGLNVKSKEFPLKIMKKNGDELELILNLRVW
;
A
#
# COMPACT_ATOMS: atom_id res chain seq x y z
N MET A 1 50.74 -12.32 -65.30
CA MET A 1 49.92 -11.12 -65.30
C MET A 1 48.68 -11.34 -64.45
N ILE A 2 48.66 -10.88 -63.21
CA ILE A 2 47.53 -11.05 -62.30
C ILE A 2 46.43 -10.02 -62.71
N ASN A 3 45.23 -10.55 -62.97
CA ASN A 3 44.14 -9.83 -63.57
C ASN A 3 43.56 -8.81 -62.56
N LYS A 4 44.06 -7.53 -62.58
CA LYS A 4 43.67 -6.43 -61.67
C LYS A 4 42.18 -6.16 -61.64
N LYS A 5 41.37 -6.54 -62.66
CA LYS A 5 39.95 -6.33 -62.76
C LYS A 5 39.10 -7.19 -61.76
N ASN A 6 39.61 -8.32 -61.32
CA ASN A 6 38.89 -9.22 -60.40
C ASN A 6 39.07 -8.83 -58.92
N LEU A 7 40.16 -8.11 -58.60
CA LEU A 7 40.41 -7.62 -57.22
C LEU A 7 39.48 -6.45 -56.87
N THR A 8 39.21 -5.55 -57.82
CA THR A 8 38.35 -4.37 -57.57
C THR A 8 36.88 -4.77 -57.37
N LYS A 9 36.39 -5.78 -58.11
CA LYS A 9 34.99 -6.29 -57.93
C LYS A 9 34.78 -6.94 -56.57
N LYS A 10 35.75 -7.73 -56.07
CA LYS A 10 35.68 -8.36 -54.75
C LYS A 10 35.76 -7.29 -53.63
N ALA A 11 36.59 -6.28 -53.77
CA ALA A 11 36.68 -5.19 -52.79
C ALA A 11 35.39 -4.37 -52.69
N HIS A 12 34.71 -4.07 -53.84
CA HIS A 12 33.39 -3.40 -53.82
C HIS A 12 32.33 -4.21 -53.16
N ALA A 13 32.23 -5.52 -53.40
CA ALA A 13 31.22 -6.40 -52.76
C ALA A 13 31.39 -6.40 -51.23
N HIS A 14 32.61 -6.41 -50.72
CA HIS A 14 32.85 -6.34 -49.25
C HIS A 14 32.43 -4.99 -48.65
N ILE A 15 32.65 -3.88 -49.35
CA ILE A 15 32.25 -2.55 -48.91
C ILE A 15 30.71 -2.44 -48.88
N GLU A 16 30.03 -2.93 -49.90
CA GLU A 16 28.55 -2.94 -49.95
C GLU A 16 27.92 -3.74 -48.81
N ILE A 17 28.49 -4.92 -48.49
CA ILE A 17 27.98 -5.75 -47.38
C ILE A 17 28.20 -5.03 -46.04
N ILE A 18 29.37 -4.43 -45.82
CA ILE A 18 29.64 -3.71 -44.58
C ILE A 18 28.72 -2.51 -44.44
N LEU A 19 28.53 -1.73 -45.52
CA LEU A 19 27.66 -0.57 -45.53
C LEU A 19 26.20 -0.97 -45.23
N SER A 20 25.71 -2.01 -45.90
CA SER A 20 24.35 -2.54 -45.67
C SER A 20 24.13 -3.03 -44.24
N ALA A 21 25.11 -3.77 -43.69
CA ALA A 21 25.05 -4.21 -42.30
C ALA A 21 25.05 -3.05 -41.30
N THR A 22 25.88 -2.01 -41.56
CA THR A 22 25.95 -0.81 -40.71
C THR A 22 24.61 -0.05 -40.71
N ILE A 23 24.01 0.17 -41.90
CA ILE A 23 22.71 0.84 -42.03
C ILE A 23 21.61 0.01 -41.34
N PHE A 24 21.64 -1.30 -41.50
CA PHE A 24 20.67 -2.18 -40.86
C PHE A 24 20.78 -2.12 -39.32
N ILE A 25 21.97 -2.20 -38.77
CA ILE A 25 22.19 -2.10 -37.32
C ILE A 25 21.78 -0.70 -36.82
N ALA A 26 22.14 0.36 -37.53
CA ALA A 26 21.73 1.72 -37.17
C ALA A 26 20.21 1.89 -37.18
N SER A 27 19.51 1.32 -38.18
CA SER A 27 18.03 1.36 -38.19
C SER A 27 17.39 0.54 -37.10
N LEU A 28 17.95 -0.61 -36.72
CA LEU A 28 17.49 -1.38 -35.56
C LEU A 28 17.63 -0.58 -34.25
N ILE A 29 18.81 0.03 -34.03
CA ILE A 29 19.03 0.88 -32.84
C ILE A 29 18.04 2.04 -32.81
N PHE A 30 17.79 2.68 -33.95
CA PHE A 30 16.83 3.79 -34.07
C PHE A 30 15.40 3.33 -33.76
N ILE A 31 14.99 2.16 -34.26
CA ILE A 31 13.69 1.55 -33.94
C ILE A 31 13.60 1.24 -32.42
N PHE A 32 14.64 0.69 -31.83
CA PHE A 32 14.68 0.44 -30.39
C PHE A 32 14.59 1.71 -29.56
N MET A 33 15.22 2.83 -29.99
CA MET A 33 15.12 4.12 -29.32
C MET A 33 13.71 4.71 -29.39
N ILE A 34 13.01 4.55 -30.53
CA ILE A 34 11.63 5.07 -30.71
C ILE A 34 10.61 4.23 -29.95
N ILE A 35 10.78 2.90 -29.97
CA ILE A 35 9.83 1.96 -29.38
C ILE A 35 10.15 1.72 -27.90
N ASN A 36 11.08 2.39 -27.26
CA ASN A 36 11.44 2.06 -25.88
C ASN A 36 10.22 2.13 -24.93
N PRO A 37 9.33 1.11 -24.94
CA PRO A 37 8.11 1.09 -24.14
C PRO A 37 8.41 0.85 -22.67
N PHE A 38 9.57 0.23 -22.37
CA PHE A 38 9.93 -0.18 -21.02
C PHE A 38 10.25 1.00 -20.09
N ALA A 39 10.93 2.03 -20.59
CA ALA A 39 11.29 3.19 -19.77
C ALA A 39 10.06 3.99 -19.31
N LYS A 40 9.03 4.12 -20.16
CA LYS A 40 7.77 4.79 -19.78
C LYS A 40 6.99 3.98 -18.77
N THR A 41 6.93 2.66 -18.91
CA THR A 41 6.18 1.77 -18.03
C THR A 41 6.78 1.75 -16.62
N GLU A 42 8.10 1.70 -16.48
CA GLU A 42 8.77 1.73 -15.17
C GLU A 42 8.54 3.06 -14.43
N GLN A 43 8.61 4.18 -15.12
CA GLN A 43 8.36 5.48 -14.52
C GLN A 43 6.91 5.62 -14.03
N GLU A 44 5.97 5.10 -14.80
CA GLU A 44 4.54 5.15 -14.49
C GLU A 44 4.16 4.25 -13.32
N ILE A 45 4.74 3.05 -13.23
CA ILE A 45 4.60 2.14 -12.08
C ILE A 45 5.19 2.80 -10.83
N SER A 46 6.31 3.48 -10.95
CA SER A 46 6.94 4.20 -9.84
C SER A 46 6.04 5.31 -9.27
N ILE A 47 5.30 6.04 -10.12
CA ILE A 47 4.40 7.11 -9.70
C ILE A 47 3.23 6.54 -8.87
N ILE A 48 2.53 5.52 -9.37
CA ILE A 48 1.40 4.96 -8.65
C ILE A 48 1.83 4.31 -7.32
N ASN A 49 2.97 3.64 -7.29
CA ASN A 49 3.52 3.05 -6.07
C ASN A 49 3.92 4.11 -5.03
N ARG A 50 4.41 5.28 -5.48
CA ARG A 50 4.72 6.40 -4.60
C ARG A 50 3.46 6.97 -3.96
N ILE A 51 2.40 7.17 -4.72
CA ILE A 51 1.12 7.69 -4.23
C ILE A 51 0.46 6.66 -3.30
N GLU A 52 0.47 5.38 -3.68
CA GLU A 52 0.06 4.27 -2.81
C GLU A 52 0.76 4.35 -1.45
N SER A 53 2.09 4.37 -1.46
CA SER A 53 2.87 4.41 -0.23
C SER A 53 2.55 5.64 0.61
N ALA A 54 2.33 6.81 0.00
CA ALA A 54 1.97 8.03 0.70
C ALA A 54 0.59 7.91 1.37
N ILE A 55 -0.40 7.38 0.66
CA ILE A 55 -1.76 7.15 1.18
C ILE A 55 -1.73 6.09 2.28
N LEU A 56 -1.11 4.93 2.03
CA LEU A 56 -1.04 3.84 3.01
C LEU A 56 -0.29 4.24 4.28
N ASN A 57 0.72 5.11 4.18
CA ASN A 57 1.39 5.65 5.36
C ASN A 57 0.52 6.65 6.13
N ASN A 58 -0.27 7.44 5.43
CA ASN A 58 -1.17 8.41 6.06
C ASN A 58 -2.30 7.73 6.86
N ILE A 59 -2.86 6.65 6.31
CA ILE A 59 -3.99 5.93 6.95
C ILE A 59 -3.56 4.83 7.93
N SER A 60 -2.25 4.58 8.06
CA SER A 60 -1.73 3.52 8.93
C SER A 60 -1.18 4.05 10.23
N GLU A 61 -1.13 3.15 11.20
CA GLU A 61 -0.48 3.34 12.49
C GLU A 61 0.40 2.13 12.83
N GLU A 62 1.56 2.38 13.45
CA GLU A 62 2.39 1.33 14.02
C GLU A 62 1.94 1.08 15.46
N VAL A 63 1.44 -0.11 15.73
CA VAL A 63 0.95 -0.52 17.05
C VAL A 63 1.79 -1.64 17.61
N THR A 64 1.91 -1.70 18.94
CA THR A 64 2.50 -2.86 19.59
C THR A 64 1.43 -3.92 19.76
N THR A 65 1.70 -5.13 19.28
CA THR A 65 0.78 -6.26 19.31
C THR A 65 1.34 -7.36 20.19
N PHE A 66 0.52 -7.85 21.11
CA PHE A 66 0.80 -9.02 21.92
C PHE A 66 -0.14 -10.15 21.53
N SER A 67 0.42 -11.33 21.30
CA SER A 67 -0.35 -12.56 21.14
C SER A 67 -0.30 -13.35 22.44
N VAL A 68 -1.46 -13.61 23.01
CA VAL A 68 -1.57 -14.29 24.30
C VAL A 68 -2.55 -15.48 24.24
N ILE A 69 -2.24 -16.54 24.98
CA ILE A 69 -3.19 -17.61 25.25
C ILE A 69 -3.70 -17.41 26.66
N MET A 70 -5.00 -17.30 26.82
CA MET A 70 -5.65 -17.20 28.11
C MET A 70 -6.33 -18.51 28.46
N ASN A 71 -6.15 -18.97 29.70
CA ASN A 71 -6.83 -20.14 30.21
C ASN A 71 -8.02 -19.65 31.05
N LEU A 72 -9.06 -19.19 30.36
CA LEU A 72 -10.23 -18.59 30.99
C LEU A 72 -11.04 -19.67 31.71
N SER A 73 -11.21 -19.52 33.02
CA SER A 73 -12.15 -20.28 33.82
C SER A 73 -13.49 -19.56 33.96
N ASN A 74 -13.56 -18.27 33.68
CA ASN A 74 -14.72 -17.39 33.77
C ASN A 74 -14.78 -16.42 32.59
N ASP A 75 -15.95 -15.83 32.36
CA ASP A 75 -16.17 -14.82 31.27
C ASP A 75 -15.50 -13.45 31.52
N CYS A 76 -14.70 -13.34 32.59
CA CYS A 76 -14.08 -12.12 33.04
C CYS A 76 -12.62 -12.42 33.41
N TYR A 77 -11.70 -11.60 32.91
CA TYR A 77 -10.27 -11.69 33.23
C TYR A 77 -9.66 -10.30 33.35
N PHE A 78 -8.61 -10.21 34.16
CA PHE A 78 -7.82 -9.01 34.35
C PHE A 78 -6.38 -9.30 33.90
N ILE A 79 -5.91 -8.57 32.88
CA ILE A 79 -4.52 -8.60 32.50
C ILE A 79 -3.79 -7.59 33.40
N GLU A 80 -3.20 -8.11 34.47
CA GLU A 80 -2.43 -7.28 35.37
C GLU A 80 -1.26 -6.61 34.64
N ASN A 81 -0.83 -5.44 35.11
CA ASN A 81 0.27 -4.55 34.67
C ASN A 81 1.60 -5.22 34.23
N SER A 82 1.65 -6.55 34.15
CA SER A 82 2.81 -7.31 33.71
C SER A 82 3.02 -7.27 32.20
N ILE A 83 1.96 -7.00 31.40
CA ILE A 83 2.14 -6.55 30.04
C ILE A 83 2.32 -5.01 30.15
N THR A 84 3.54 -4.60 30.46
CA THR A 84 3.87 -3.18 30.48
C THR A 84 3.55 -2.60 29.13
N ASN A 85 2.53 -1.73 29.11
CA ASN A 85 2.26 -0.89 27.95
C ASN A 85 3.53 -0.07 27.64
N PRO A 86 4.26 -0.40 26.58
CA PRO A 86 5.56 0.23 26.32
C PRO A 86 5.45 1.72 26.02
N ASN A 87 4.24 2.20 25.67
CA ASN A 87 3.99 3.56 25.22
C ASN A 87 2.93 4.32 26.03
N GLY A 88 2.37 3.73 27.11
CA GLY A 88 1.35 4.37 27.94
C GLY A 88 -0.03 4.57 27.28
N GLY A 89 -0.26 4.01 26.11
CA GLY A 89 -1.50 4.16 25.35
C GLY A 89 -2.61 3.24 25.80
N LYS A 90 -3.77 3.40 25.17
CA LYS A 90 -4.94 2.54 25.33
C LYS A 90 -4.68 1.19 24.72
N PHE A 91 -5.40 0.18 25.15
CA PHE A 91 -5.30 -1.13 24.54
C PHE A 91 -6.64 -1.65 24.04
N LEU A 92 -6.59 -2.40 22.97
CA LEU A 92 -7.71 -3.07 22.37
C LEU A 92 -7.43 -4.56 22.34
N GLU A 93 -8.38 -5.35 22.81
CA GLU A 93 -8.28 -6.78 22.79
C GLU A 93 -9.22 -7.38 21.76
N ILE A 94 -8.71 -8.30 20.95
CA ILE A 94 -9.48 -9.02 19.95
C ILE A 94 -9.33 -10.52 20.16
N ASN A 95 -10.46 -11.20 20.41
CA ASN A 95 -10.50 -12.63 20.44
C ASN A 95 -10.43 -13.19 19.00
N LYS A 96 -9.41 -14.01 18.72
CA LYS A 96 -9.24 -14.63 17.40
C LYS A 96 -9.75 -16.09 17.37
N THR A 97 -9.64 -16.80 18.48
CA THR A 97 -10.14 -18.19 18.67
C THR A 97 -10.32 -18.45 20.15
N ASP A 98 -11.02 -19.49 20.52
CA ASP A 98 -11.48 -19.81 21.90
C ASP A 98 -10.51 -19.55 23.08
N LYS A 99 -9.22 -19.35 22.84
CA LYS A 99 -8.24 -19.04 23.89
C LYS A 99 -7.13 -18.09 23.43
N ASN A 100 -7.14 -17.71 22.16
CA ASN A 100 -6.09 -16.87 21.58
C ASN A 100 -6.59 -15.44 21.41
N TYR A 101 -5.88 -14.52 22.03
CA TYR A 101 -6.19 -13.10 21.97
C TYR A 101 -5.05 -12.32 21.34
N LEU A 102 -5.38 -11.30 20.57
CA LEU A 102 -4.45 -10.27 20.12
C LEU A 102 -4.76 -8.98 20.88
N ILE A 103 -3.76 -8.43 21.52
CA ILE A 103 -3.85 -7.19 22.26
C ILE A 103 -3.06 -6.13 21.50
N TYR A 104 -3.73 -5.07 21.09
CA TYR A 104 -3.15 -3.94 20.38
C TYR A 104 -3.01 -2.75 21.30
N PHE A 105 -1.82 -2.17 21.40
CA PHE A 105 -1.55 -0.95 22.16
C PHE A 105 -1.35 0.23 21.23
N SER A 106 -2.21 1.24 21.35
CA SER A 106 -2.14 2.48 20.62
C SER A 106 -2.87 3.60 21.37
N GLU A 107 -2.44 4.84 21.19
CA GLU A 107 -3.13 6.03 21.72
C GLU A 107 -4.45 6.30 20.99
N ASN A 108 -4.59 5.82 19.74
CA ASN A 108 -5.71 6.10 18.86
C ASN A 108 -6.82 5.04 18.90
N LEU A 109 -6.59 3.91 19.54
CA LEU A 109 -7.62 2.88 19.74
C LEU A 109 -8.52 3.25 20.93
N ASN A 110 -9.75 2.80 20.92
CA ASN A 110 -10.61 2.89 22.09
C ASN A 110 -10.20 1.83 23.11
N ASP A 111 -10.28 2.18 24.39
CA ASP A 111 -10.20 1.19 25.46
C ASP A 111 -11.41 0.26 25.33
N ALA A 112 -11.19 -0.90 24.76
CA ALA A 112 -12.17 -1.97 24.72
C ALA A 112 -11.70 -3.08 25.66
N HIS A 113 -12.03 -2.92 26.92
CA HIS A 113 -12.05 -4.02 27.86
C HIS A 113 -13.40 -4.74 27.74
N PRO A 114 -13.46 -6.06 27.60
CA PRO A 114 -14.63 -6.77 28.07
C PRO A 114 -14.80 -6.37 29.53
N LEU A 115 -16.00 -6.04 29.89
CA LEU A 115 -16.42 -5.50 31.20
C LEU A 115 -15.78 -6.29 32.37
N CYS A 116 -14.56 -5.93 32.73
CA CYS A 116 -13.92 -6.46 33.92
C CYS A 116 -14.13 -5.47 35.05
N ASP A 117 -14.98 -5.87 35.97
CA ASP A 117 -15.05 -5.28 37.29
C ASP A 117 -13.74 -5.61 38.06
N ALA A 118 -13.33 -4.76 38.99
CA ALA A 118 -12.14 -4.98 39.82
C ALA A 118 -12.15 -6.29 40.65
N SER A 119 -13.25 -7.03 40.58
CA SER A 119 -13.45 -8.35 41.22
C SER A 119 -13.07 -9.54 40.30
N CYS A 120 -12.66 -9.31 39.07
CA CYS A 120 -12.26 -10.40 38.18
C CYS A 120 -10.97 -11.06 38.65
N PRO A 121 -10.89 -12.40 38.66
CA PRO A 121 -9.66 -13.07 39.03
C PRO A 121 -8.57 -12.78 38.03
N ILE A 122 -7.33 -12.66 38.51
CA ILE A 122 -6.13 -12.59 37.67
C ILE A 122 -5.98 -13.97 37.03
N ASP A 123 -6.34 -14.07 35.75
CA ASP A 123 -6.17 -15.33 35.03
C ASP A 123 -4.73 -15.47 34.51
N ASN A 124 -4.23 -16.71 34.55
CA ASN A 124 -2.95 -17.04 34.01
C ASN A 124 -2.99 -16.96 32.48
N TYR A 125 -2.21 -16.08 31.91
CA TYR A 125 -1.99 -16.01 30.48
C TYR A 125 -0.57 -16.44 30.12
N THR A 126 -0.41 -16.93 28.90
CA THR A 126 0.90 -17.22 28.32
C THR A 126 1.14 -16.27 27.16
N LEU A 127 2.17 -15.43 27.30
CA LEU A 127 2.63 -14.59 26.20
C LEU A 127 3.29 -15.46 25.14
N ILE A 128 2.78 -15.39 23.90
CA ILE A 128 3.33 -16.13 22.76
C ILE A 128 4.32 -15.25 21.99
N ASP A 129 3.91 -14.02 21.69
CA ASP A 129 4.67 -13.11 20.84
C ASP A 129 4.43 -11.64 21.23
N ASN A 130 5.43 -10.82 20.92
CA ASN A 130 5.39 -9.37 21.04
C ASN A 130 6.02 -8.79 19.79
N SER A 131 5.24 -8.09 19.00
CA SER A 131 5.69 -7.51 17.74
C SER A 131 5.13 -6.11 17.51
N LYS A 132 5.80 -5.36 16.64
CA LYS A 132 5.25 -4.13 16.10
C LYS A 132 4.57 -4.46 14.78
N THR A 133 3.31 -4.05 14.67
CA THR A 133 2.47 -4.32 13.51
C THR A 133 1.93 -3.01 12.97
N LYS A 134 1.91 -2.89 11.65
CA LYS A 134 1.30 -1.77 10.96
C LYS A 134 -0.16 -2.12 10.67
N ILE A 135 -1.07 -1.33 11.18
CA ILE A 135 -2.52 -1.48 10.95
C ILE A 135 -3.05 -0.27 10.19
N TYR A 136 -4.12 -0.45 9.41
CA TYR A 136 -4.82 0.62 8.73
C TYR A 136 -6.07 0.98 9.55
N ILE A 137 -6.24 2.25 9.88
CA ILE A 137 -7.28 2.73 10.77
C ILE A 137 -8.40 3.38 9.95
N TYR A 138 -9.64 2.99 10.22
CA TYR A 138 -10.83 3.48 9.51
C TYR A 138 -10.97 5.00 9.61
N GLU A 139 -10.82 5.54 10.80
CA GLU A 139 -10.96 6.96 11.08
C GLU A 139 -9.85 7.80 10.42
N ASN A 140 -8.68 7.22 10.19
CA ASN A 140 -7.63 7.89 9.42
C ASN A 140 -8.01 8.01 7.94
N ILE A 141 -8.77 7.05 7.41
CA ILE A 141 -9.32 7.13 6.04
C ILE A 141 -10.39 8.23 5.96
N GLU A 142 -11.26 8.34 6.96
CA GLU A 142 -12.25 9.43 7.04
C GLU A 142 -11.55 10.80 7.10
N ASN A 143 -10.50 10.93 7.91
CA ASN A 143 -9.71 12.15 8.00
C ASN A 143 -9.03 12.48 6.64
N LEU A 144 -8.41 11.50 5.99
CA LEU A 144 -7.81 11.66 4.66
C LEU A 144 -8.86 12.15 3.64
N LYS A 145 -10.08 11.58 3.68
CA LYS A 145 -11.18 12.02 2.82
C LYS A 145 -11.59 13.47 3.13
N GLN A 146 -11.73 13.82 4.39
CA GLN A 146 -12.07 15.19 4.79
C GLN A 146 -11.00 16.19 4.34
N GLU A 147 -9.72 15.87 4.47
CA GLU A 147 -8.64 16.70 3.97
C GLU A 147 -8.69 16.83 2.44
N TYR A 148 -9.00 15.73 1.74
CA TYR A 148 -9.16 15.72 0.29
C TYR A 148 -10.30 16.64 -0.16
N ASP A 149 -11.45 16.56 0.49
CA ASP A 149 -12.64 17.34 0.12
C ASP A 149 -12.50 18.83 0.50
N ASN A 150 -11.86 19.13 1.63
CA ASN A 150 -11.76 20.48 2.14
C ASN A 150 -10.58 21.26 1.57
N ASN A 151 -9.43 20.62 1.38
CA ASN A 151 -8.21 21.27 0.91
C ASN A 151 -7.26 20.31 0.17
N TYR A 152 -7.69 19.91 -1.02
CA TYR A 152 -6.94 18.96 -1.87
C TYR A 152 -5.49 19.37 -2.14
N ASP A 153 -5.25 20.66 -2.42
CA ASP A 153 -3.88 21.11 -2.76
C ASP A 153 -2.94 21.05 -1.54
N LEU A 154 -3.46 21.34 -0.35
CA LEU A 154 -2.68 21.20 0.88
C LEU A 154 -2.38 19.72 1.17
N LEU A 155 -3.38 18.84 1.04
CA LEU A 155 -3.19 17.41 1.20
C LEU A 155 -2.13 16.88 0.23
N LYS A 156 -2.23 17.26 -1.05
CA LYS A 156 -1.27 16.87 -2.08
C LYS A 156 0.16 17.32 -1.74
N ASN A 157 0.32 18.53 -1.23
CA ASN A 157 1.60 19.07 -0.78
C ASN A 157 2.13 18.32 0.46
N ASN A 158 1.28 18.02 1.44
CA ASN A 158 1.64 17.26 2.65
C ASN A 158 2.10 15.84 2.29
N LEU A 159 1.44 15.20 1.34
CA LEU A 159 1.81 13.90 0.81
C LEU A 159 3.00 13.96 -0.17
N LYS A 160 3.50 15.16 -0.51
CA LYS A 160 4.60 15.42 -1.46
C LYS A 160 4.33 14.79 -2.83
N LEU A 161 3.11 14.93 -3.32
CA LEU A 161 2.66 14.40 -4.60
C LEU A 161 2.60 15.48 -5.67
N ASN A 162 3.07 15.17 -6.87
CA ASN A 162 3.01 16.06 -8.03
C ASN A 162 1.81 15.75 -8.93
N ASN A 163 1.39 14.49 -8.99
CA ASN A 163 0.27 14.02 -9.79
C ASN A 163 -1.04 14.21 -9.06
N ASP A 164 -2.11 14.34 -9.80
CA ASP A 164 -3.45 14.29 -9.26
C ASP A 164 -3.88 12.84 -9.03
N PHE A 165 -4.71 12.61 -8.03
CA PHE A 165 -5.15 11.30 -7.67
C PHE A 165 -6.59 11.30 -7.14
N SER A 166 -7.22 10.15 -7.16
CA SER A 166 -8.46 9.85 -6.47
C SER A 166 -8.37 8.46 -5.86
N PHE A 167 -9.15 8.23 -4.82
CA PHE A 167 -9.23 6.92 -4.19
C PHE A 167 -10.67 6.54 -3.91
N ASN A 168 -10.97 5.26 -4.05
CA ASN A 168 -12.27 4.70 -3.79
C ASN A 168 -12.11 3.40 -3.00
N PHE A 169 -12.85 3.27 -1.91
CA PHE A 169 -12.93 2.04 -1.15
C PHE A 169 -14.20 1.29 -1.52
N THR A 170 -14.04 0.02 -1.83
CA THR A 170 -15.16 -0.89 -2.12
C THR A 170 -15.10 -2.10 -1.20
N ASP A 171 -16.24 -2.70 -0.94
CA ASP A 171 -16.28 -4.02 -0.32
C ASP A 171 -15.83 -5.11 -1.31
N LEU A 172 -15.79 -6.36 -0.85
CA LEU A 172 -15.44 -7.51 -1.69
C LEU A 172 -16.45 -7.75 -2.82
N ASN A 173 -17.67 -7.23 -2.71
CA ASN A 173 -18.71 -7.27 -3.75
C ASN A 173 -18.60 -6.08 -4.72
N LYS A 174 -17.56 -5.25 -4.60
CA LYS A 174 -17.32 -4.03 -5.39
C LYS A 174 -18.37 -2.94 -5.21
N ILE A 175 -19.08 -2.95 -4.09
CA ILE A 175 -19.97 -1.85 -3.70
C ILE A 175 -19.11 -0.73 -3.15
N SER A 176 -19.21 0.46 -3.76
CA SER A 176 -18.43 1.63 -3.34
C SER A 176 -18.89 2.13 -1.97
N ASN A 177 -17.92 2.32 -1.08
CA ASN A 177 -18.15 3.02 0.18
C ASN A 177 -17.92 4.52 -0.03
N THR A 178 -19.00 5.26 -0.23
CA THR A 178 -18.97 6.71 -0.51
C THR A 178 -18.46 7.54 0.67
N GLU A 179 -18.57 7.02 1.90
CA GLU A 179 -18.07 7.69 3.10
C GLU A 179 -16.54 7.70 3.16
N LEU A 180 -15.90 6.71 2.54
CA LEU A 180 -14.44 6.54 2.52
C LEU A 180 -13.81 6.90 1.17
N SER A 181 -14.60 7.35 0.19
CA SER A 181 -14.13 7.57 -1.17
C SER A 181 -14.07 9.05 -1.50
N ALA A 182 -13.02 9.45 -2.22
CA ALA A 182 -12.82 10.81 -2.68
C ALA A 182 -12.37 10.82 -4.14
N SER A 183 -13.01 11.66 -4.95
CA SER A 183 -12.72 11.76 -6.37
C SER A 183 -12.76 13.21 -6.85
N LYS A 184 -11.94 13.49 -7.85
CA LYS A 184 -11.90 14.76 -8.58
C LYS A 184 -12.17 14.48 -10.05
N ASP A 185 -12.75 15.44 -10.74
CA ASP A 185 -12.97 15.37 -12.17
C ASP A 185 -11.64 15.21 -12.92
N ILE A 186 -11.62 14.24 -13.81
CA ILE A 186 -10.44 13.96 -14.62
C ILE A 186 -10.54 14.79 -15.89
N PRO A 187 -9.57 15.69 -16.16
CA PRO A 187 -9.58 16.47 -17.40
C PRO A 187 -9.55 15.55 -18.63
N PRO A 188 -10.29 15.89 -19.68
CA PRO A 188 -10.31 15.08 -20.91
C PRO A 188 -8.93 15.00 -21.54
N GLY A 189 -8.59 13.82 -22.07
CA GLY A 189 -7.33 13.57 -22.76
C GLY A 189 -6.13 13.19 -21.87
N LEU A 190 -6.29 13.11 -20.56
CA LEU A 190 -5.27 12.59 -19.67
C LEU A 190 -5.30 11.05 -19.58
N ASN A 191 -4.11 10.47 -19.48
CA ASN A 191 -3.97 9.05 -19.21
C ASN A 191 -4.18 8.81 -17.71
N VAL A 192 -5.21 8.01 -17.38
CA VAL A 192 -5.49 7.59 -16.01
C VAL A 192 -4.92 6.22 -15.78
N LYS A 193 -4.19 6.08 -14.69
CA LYS A 193 -3.69 4.80 -14.20
C LYS A 193 -4.44 4.42 -12.95
N SER A 194 -4.80 3.15 -12.84
CA SER A 194 -5.47 2.64 -11.65
C SER A 194 -4.79 1.38 -11.13
N LYS A 195 -4.87 1.20 -9.82
CA LYS A 195 -4.38 0.01 -9.12
C LYS A 195 -5.31 -0.32 -7.96
N GLU A 196 -5.56 -1.61 -7.75
CA GLU A 196 -6.41 -2.10 -6.67
C GLU A 196 -5.57 -2.83 -5.63
N PHE A 197 -5.91 -2.62 -4.35
CA PHE A 197 -5.22 -3.23 -3.21
C PHE A 197 -6.26 -3.75 -2.22
N PRO A 198 -6.22 -5.02 -1.87
CA PRO A 198 -6.99 -5.50 -0.72
C PRO A 198 -6.35 -4.99 0.58
N LEU A 199 -7.16 -4.43 1.45
CA LEU A 199 -6.74 -3.89 2.73
C LEU A 199 -7.62 -4.44 3.84
N LYS A 200 -7.00 -4.80 4.94
CA LYS A 200 -7.69 -5.09 6.19
C LYS A 200 -7.61 -3.85 7.07
N ILE A 201 -8.76 -3.27 7.33
CA ILE A 201 -8.91 -2.00 8.04
C ILE A 201 -9.53 -2.26 9.40
N MET A 202 -9.02 -1.62 10.42
CA MET A 202 -9.50 -1.73 11.79
C MET A 202 -10.19 -0.43 12.20
N LYS A 203 -11.36 -0.55 12.81
CA LYS A 203 -12.02 0.56 13.52
C LYS A 203 -11.45 0.70 14.92
N LYS A 204 -11.60 1.87 15.51
CA LYS A 204 -11.14 2.14 16.90
C LYS A 204 -11.73 1.20 17.95
N ASN A 205 -12.90 0.61 17.68
CA ASN A 205 -13.54 -0.39 18.55
C ASN A 205 -13.06 -1.83 18.31
N GLY A 206 -12.14 -2.05 17.36
CA GLY A 206 -11.60 -3.36 17.03
C GLY A 206 -12.31 -4.13 15.93
N ASP A 207 -13.39 -3.60 15.37
CA ASP A 207 -14.03 -4.22 14.22
C ASP A 207 -13.10 -4.21 13.02
N GLU A 208 -12.92 -5.35 12.39
CA GLU A 208 -12.10 -5.52 11.20
C GLU A 208 -12.97 -5.50 9.95
N LEU A 209 -12.58 -4.73 8.97
CA LEU A 209 -13.22 -4.63 7.66
C LEU A 209 -12.24 -5.02 6.56
N GLU A 210 -12.68 -5.83 5.62
CA GLU A 210 -11.93 -6.14 4.42
C GLU A 210 -12.45 -5.27 3.26
N LEU A 211 -11.62 -4.33 2.81
CA LEU A 211 -11.96 -3.40 1.74
C LEU A 211 -10.91 -3.47 0.63
N ILE A 212 -11.31 -3.06 -0.56
CA ILE A 212 -10.43 -2.90 -1.72
C ILE A 212 -10.25 -1.40 -1.95
N LEU A 213 -9.02 -0.92 -1.81
CA LEU A 213 -8.65 0.43 -2.23
C LEU A 213 -8.39 0.44 -3.75
N ASN A 214 -9.19 1.20 -4.49
CA ASN A 214 -8.93 1.51 -5.88
C ASN A 214 -8.33 2.92 -5.96
N LEU A 215 -7.06 3.00 -6.34
CA LEU A 215 -6.30 4.24 -6.49
C LEU A 215 -6.22 4.59 -7.98
N ARG A 216 -6.57 5.83 -8.33
CA ARG A 216 -6.44 6.39 -9.67
C ARG A 216 -5.50 7.58 -9.65
N VAL A 217 -4.66 7.70 -10.68
CA VAL A 217 -3.62 8.73 -10.79
C VAL A 217 -3.58 9.25 -12.23
N TRP A 218 -3.45 10.58 -12.39
CA TRP A 218 -3.32 11.26 -13.68
C TRP A 218 -2.42 12.50 -13.63
#